data_032a8c31d73207da4a1d83a2d9410717
#
_entry.id   032a8c31d73207da4a1d83a2d9410717
#
_cell.length_a   1.000
_cell.length_b   1.000
_cell.length_c   1.000
_cell.angle_alpha   90.00
_cell.angle_beta   90.00
_cell.angle_gamma   90.00
#
_symmetry.space_group_name_H-M   'P 1'
#
loop_
_entity.id
_entity.type
_entity.pdbx_description
1 polymer ?
#
loop_
_entity_poly.entity_id
_entity_poly.type
_entity_poly.pdbx_seq_one_letter_code
_entity_poly.pdbx_strand_id
1 'polypeptide(L)'
;GELVIQIDDSVIIHPLAMHMVQQYAKEGYQVAVNEFQFAPRYLGILDRIDYIKLNIQTTPELTLKNIIDIAHSMKKQCIAVGIDREETYQKAVKLGVDALEGPYVAEKLTTQTHSSGYLQSNFFRLMVAMTRDEPDVEEIEQIISVDATLTYGLLRMANSCYYALRHRVTSVRQAIMTMGLSELRQWVYLLSASNA
;
A
#
# COMPACT_ATOMS: atom_id res chain seq x y z
N GLY A 1 0.44 -5.51 -9.84
CA GLY A 1 -0.05 -4.34 -9.12
C GLY A 1 -0.53 -3.32 -10.12
N GLU A 2 -1.69 -2.75 -9.90
CA GLU A 2 -2.20 -1.69 -10.73
C GLU A 2 -1.35 -0.44 -10.48
N LEU A 3 -0.87 0.17 -11.57
CA LEU A 3 -0.16 1.44 -11.52
C LEU A 3 -1.17 2.57 -11.59
N VAL A 4 -1.08 3.52 -10.65
CA VAL A 4 -1.89 4.74 -10.62
C VAL A 4 -0.99 5.92 -10.98
N ILE A 5 -1.36 6.67 -12.02
CA ILE A 5 -0.67 7.88 -12.43
C ILE A 5 -1.25 9.04 -11.64
N GLN A 6 -0.40 9.73 -10.91
CA GLN A 6 -0.79 10.88 -10.11
C GLN A 6 -0.45 12.18 -10.85
N ILE A 7 -1.44 13.05 -11.00
CA ILE A 7 -1.32 14.34 -11.68
C ILE A 7 -1.76 15.50 -10.79
N ASP A 8 -1.27 16.67 -11.07
CA ASP A 8 -1.64 17.94 -10.44
C ASP A 8 -2.02 18.99 -11.48
N ASP A 9 -2.32 20.20 -11.03
CA ASP A 9 -2.69 21.32 -11.89
C ASP A 9 -1.64 21.64 -12.96
N SER A 10 -0.34 21.46 -12.68
CA SER A 10 0.74 21.75 -13.64
C SER A 10 0.68 20.82 -14.86
N VAL A 11 0.32 19.56 -14.62
CA VAL A 11 0.10 18.57 -15.70
C VAL A 11 -1.15 18.91 -16.51
N ILE A 12 -2.22 19.29 -15.84
CA ILE A 12 -3.53 19.55 -16.48
C ILE A 12 -3.46 20.74 -17.46
N ILE A 13 -2.71 21.78 -17.13
CA ILE A 13 -2.55 22.96 -17.97
C ILE A 13 -1.54 22.78 -19.11
N HIS A 14 -0.75 21.70 -19.10
CA HIS A 14 0.27 21.47 -20.11
C HIS A 14 -0.22 20.49 -21.20
N PRO A 15 -0.40 20.94 -22.47
CA PRO A 15 -1.01 20.13 -23.52
C PRO A 15 -0.31 18.80 -23.81
N LEU A 16 1.03 18.77 -23.81
CA LEU A 16 1.80 17.54 -24.04
C LEU A 16 1.66 16.56 -22.87
N ALA A 17 1.71 17.05 -21.64
CA ALA A 17 1.53 16.22 -20.47
C ALA A 17 0.12 15.62 -20.44
N MET A 18 -0.91 16.40 -20.77
CA MET A 18 -2.27 15.92 -20.89
C MET A 18 -2.44 14.87 -21.99
N HIS A 19 -1.75 15.02 -23.12
CA HIS A 19 -1.77 14.00 -24.16
C HIS A 19 -1.19 12.67 -23.66
N MET A 20 -0.08 12.72 -22.92
CA MET A 20 0.52 11.52 -22.30
C MET A 20 -0.44 10.86 -21.29
N VAL A 21 -1.07 11.64 -20.42
CA VAL A 21 -2.06 11.11 -19.44
C VAL A 21 -3.22 10.41 -20.16
N GLN A 22 -3.73 11.01 -21.23
CA GLN A 22 -4.79 10.40 -22.04
C GLN A 22 -4.35 9.11 -22.72
N GLN A 23 -3.09 9.03 -23.15
CA GLN A 23 -2.54 7.82 -23.74
C GLN A 23 -2.43 6.71 -22.68
N TYR A 24 -1.87 6.98 -21.50
CA TYR A 24 -1.78 6.03 -20.41
C TYR A 24 -3.16 5.55 -19.92
N ALA A 25 -4.14 6.45 -19.83
CA ALA A 25 -5.51 6.06 -19.49
C ALA A 25 -6.13 5.10 -20.54
N LYS A 26 -5.80 5.26 -21.82
CA LYS A 26 -6.21 4.31 -22.89
C LYS A 26 -5.52 2.96 -22.76
N GLU A 27 -4.31 2.93 -22.23
CA GLU A 27 -3.53 1.71 -21.96
C GLU A 27 -4.00 0.99 -20.68
N GLY A 28 -5.00 1.55 -19.98
CA GLY A 28 -5.60 0.92 -18.80
C GLY A 28 -4.96 1.33 -17.47
N TYR A 29 -4.10 2.35 -17.45
CA TYR A 29 -3.59 2.91 -16.21
C TYR A 29 -4.66 3.80 -15.55
N GLN A 30 -4.76 3.69 -14.23
CA GLN A 30 -5.65 4.54 -13.44
C GLN A 30 -5.02 5.91 -13.20
N VAL A 31 -5.86 6.95 -13.12
CA VAL A 31 -5.42 8.34 -12.95
C VAL A 31 -5.98 8.93 -11.67
N ALA A 32 -5.09 9.45 -10.82
CA ALA A 32 -5.41 10.18 -9.61
C ALA A 32 -5.07 11.67 -9.77
N VAL A 33 -5.98 12.56 -9.40
CA VAL A 33 -5.74 14.01 -9.39
C VAL A 33 -5.55 14.50 -7.96
N ASN A 34 -4.40 15.17 -7.74
CA ASN A 34 -4.12 15.84 -6.48
C ASN A 34 -4.84 17.19 -6.39
N GLU A 35 -5.29 17.51 -5.17
CA GLU A 35 -5.87 18.83 -4.84
C GLU A 35 -6.94 19.28 -5.84
N PHE A 36 -7.81 18.35 -6.24
CA PHE A 36 -8.85 18.60 -7.21
C PHE A 36 -9.75 19.79 -6.83
N GLN A 37 -10.03 20.62 -7.81
CA GLN A 37 -10.96 21.75 -7.71
C GLN A 37 -11.95 21.69 -8.86
N PHE A 38 -13.22 22.06 -8.63
CA PHE A 38 -14.17 22.22 -9.73
C PHE A 38 -13.84 23.47 -10.54
N ALA A 39 -13.04 23.30 -11.58
CA ALA A 39 -12.66 24.34 -12.50
C ALA A 39 -12.80 23.86 -13.96
N PRO A 40 -13.06 24.77 -14.93
CA PRO A 40 -13.26 24.40 -16.33
C PRO A 40 -12.15 23.56 -16.94
N ARG A 41 -10.90 23.73 -16.46
CA ARG A 41 -9.73 22.95 -16.91
C ARG A 41 -9.83 21.45 -16.68
N TYR A 42 -10.61 21.03 -15.68
CA TYR A 42 -10.81 19.61 -15.38
C TYR A 42 -11.87 18.94 -16.25
N LEU A 43 -12.79 19.72 -16.87
CA LEU A 43 -13.90 19.16 -17.66
C LEU A 43 -13.42 18.25 -18.79
N GLY A 44 -12.27 18.57 -19.41
CA GLY A 44 -11.72 17.78 -20.51
C GLY A 44 -11.09 16.44 -20.10
N ILE A 45 -10.92 16.19 -18.80
CA ILE A 45 -10.26 15.00 -18.28
C ILE A 45 -11.08 14.22 -17.26
N LEU A 46 -12.25 14.73 -16.86
CA LEU A 46 -13.08 14.07 -15.84
C LEU A 46 -13.37 12.61 -16.17
N ASP A 47 -13.61 12.26 -17.41
CA ASP A 47 -13.87 10.89 -17.85
C ASP A 47 -12.65 9.97 -17.68
N ARG A 48 -11.45 10.54 -17.54
CA ARG A 48 -10.18 9.81 -17.43
C ARG A 48 -9.64 9.74 -16.02
N ILE A 49 -10.25 10.45 -15.08
CA ILE A 49 -9.89 10.44 -13.68
C ILE A 49 -10.62 9.29 -13.00
N ASP A 50 -9.89 8.47 -12.24
CA ASP A 50 -10.44 7.41 -11.41
C ASP A 50 -10.51 7.84 -9.95
N TYR A 51 -9.48 8.56 -9.47
CA TYR A 51 -9.33 8.98 -8.09
C TYR A 51 -9.19 10.49 -7.96
N ILE A 52 -9.87 11.06 -6.98
CA ILE A 52 -9.77 12.46 -6.60
C ILE A 52 -9.15 12.53 -5.21
N LYS A 53 -7.96 13.13 -5.10
CA LYS A 53 -7.26 13.33 -3.82
C LYS A 53 -7.62 14.69 -3.24
N LEU A 54 -8.08 14.68 -1.99
CA LEU A 54 -8.61 15.84 -1.27
C LEU A 54 -7.81 16.08 0.01
N ASN A 55 -7.26 17.28 0.17
CA ASN A 55 -6.56 17.63 1.40
C ASN A 55 -7.56 17.95 2.51
N ILE A 56 -7.62 17.10 3.52
CA ILE A 56 -8.57 17.18 4.63
C ILE A 56 -8.30 18.37 5.57
N GLN A 57 -7.04 18.85 5.61
CA GLN A 57 -6.63 19.92 6.50
C GLN A 57 -6.87 21.31 5.92
N THR A 58 -6.57 21.47 4.63
CA THR A 58 -6.58 22.77 3.97
C THR A 58 -7.91 23.09 3.30
N THR A 59 -8.74 22.11 3.00
CA THR A 59 -10.02 22.29 2.31
C THR A 59 -11.17 22.41 3.31
N PRO A 60 -12.03 23.45 3.19
CA PRO A 60 -13.21 23.59 4.04
C PRO A 60 -14.15 22.37 3.95
N GLU A 61 -14.77 22.01 5.08
CA GLU A 61 -15.58 20.78 5.18
C GLU A 61 -16.76 20.77 4.20
N LEU A 62 -17.44 21.90 4.02
CA LEU A 62 -18.54 22.02 3.07
C LEU A 62 -18.08 21.80 1.63
N THR A 63 -16.90 22.31 1.27
CA THR A 63 -16.29 22.10 -0.04
C THR A 63 -15.92 20.64 -0.24
N LEU A 64 -15.31 19.99 0.76
CA LEU A 64 -15.00 18.57 0.73
C LEU A 64 -16.25 17.73 0.48
N LYS A 65 -17.32 17.98 1.26
CA LYS A 65 -18.58 17.26 1.12
C LYS A 65 -19.16 17.40 -0.30
N ASN A 66 -19.21 18.62 -0.83
CA ASN A 66 -19.73 18.87 -2.18
C ASN A 66 -18.89 18.14 -3.24
N ILE A 67 -17.55 18.14 -3.11
CA ILE A 67 -16.68 17.45 -4.06
C ILE A 67 -16.93 15.94 -3.99
N ILE A 68 -17.00 15.37 -2.80
CA ILE A 68 -17.23 13.94 -2.58
C ILE A 68 -18.59 13.52 -3.19
N ASP A 69 -19.65 14.23 -2.88
CA ASP A 69 -21.00 13.93 -3.38
C ASP A 69 -21.04 13.95 -4.92
N ILE A 70 -20.44 14.96 -5.55
CA ILE A 70 -20.35 15.05 -7.02
C ILE A 70 -19.46 13.95 -7.59
N ALA A 71 -18.29 13.70 -7.00
CA ALA A 71 -17.38 12.64 -7.43
C ALA A 71 -18.06 11.27 -7.42
N HIS A 72 -18.76 10.94 -6.34
CA HIS A 72 -19.52 9.68 -6.22
C HIS A 72 -20.65 9.60 -7.25
N SER A 73 -21.34 10.70 -7.53
CA SER A 73 -22.37 10.74 -8.61
C SER A 73 -21.79 10.42 -9.98
N MET A 74 -20.51 10.74 -10.19
CA MET A 74 -19.74 10.45 -11.40
C MET A 74 -18.98 9.11 -11.34
N LYS A 75 -19.22 8.29 -10.30
CA LYS A 75 -18.53 7.00 -10.06
C LYS A 75 -16.99 7.14 -9.91
N LYS A 76 -16.52 8.27 -9.36
CA LYS A 76 -15.13 8.50 -9.01
C LYS A 76 -14.90 8.18 -7.54
N GLN A 77 -13.69 7.73 -7.21
CA GLN A 77 -13.32 7.46 -5.83
C GLN A 77 -12.57 8.66 -5.22
N CYS A 78 -12.87 8.96 -3.96
CA CYS A 78 -12.26 10.05 -3.22
C CYS A 78 -11.24 9.53 -2.21
N ILE A 79 -10.03 10.07 -2.25
CA ILE A 79 -8.94 9.75 -1.32
C ILE A 79 -8.68 10.98 -0.45
N ALA A 80 -8.90 10.87 0.85
CA ALA A 80 -8.51 11.94 1.78
C ALA A 80 -7.01 11.86 2.06
N VAL A 81 -6.30 12.95 1.81
CA VAL A 81 -4.87 13.09 2.12
C VAL A 81 -4.65 14.06 3.29
N GLY A 82 -3.48 13.99 3.91
CA GLY A 82 -3.15 14.81 5.08
C GLY A 82 -3.72 14.25 6.38
N ILE A 83 -3.89 12.95 6.48
CA ILE A 83 -4.35 12.29 7.70
C ILE A 83 -3.15 12.11 8.64
N ASP A 84 -2.95 13.07 9.54
CA ASP A 84 -1.80 13.15 10.45
C ASP A 84 -2.14 12.80 11.91
N ARG A 85 -3.44 12.75 12.28
CA ARG A 85 -3.93 12.50 13.63
C ARG A 85 -5.36 11.96 13.63
N GLU A 86 -5.82 11.50 14.82
CA GLU A 86 -7.16 10.90 14.99
C GLU A 86 -8.29 11.81 14.52
N GLU A 87 -8.22 13.12 14.78
CA GLU A 87 -9.27 14.06 14.41
C GLU A 87 -9.45 14.17 12.89
N THR A 88 -8.34 14.26 12.15
CA THR A 88 -8.37 14.27 10.66
C THR A 88 -8.86 12.95 10.10
N TYR A 89 -8.50 11.83 10.75
CA TYR A 89 -9.00 10.50 10.43
C TYR A 89 -10.53 10.42 10.61
N GLN A 90 -11.06 10.79 11.77
CA GLN A 90 -12.50 10.75 12.06
C GLN A 90 -13.29 11.68 11.14
N LYS A 91 -12.73 12.86 10.84
CA LYS A 91 -13.32 13.80 9.89
C LYS A 91 -13.45 13.16 8.48
N ALA A 92 -12.40 12.51 7.99
CA ALA A 92 -12.40 11.87 6.68
C ALA A 92 -13.40 10.70 6.61
N VAL A 93 -13.44 9.85 7.65
CA VAL A 93 -14.42 8.76 7.76
C VAL A 93 -15.85 9.29 7.75
N LYS A 94 -16.14 10.36 8.52
CA LYS A 94 -17.47 11.00 8.56
C LYS A 94 -17.89 11.58 7.21
N LEU A 95 -16.96 12.06 6.42
CA LEU A 95 -17.21 12.59 5.08
C LEU A 95 -17.47 11.50 4.04
N GLY A 96 -17.22 10.23 4.35
CA GLY A 96 -17.50 9.11 3.47
C GLY A 96 -16.54 8.98 2.29
N VAL A 97 -15.25 9.29 2.48
CA VAL A 97 -14.23 9.05 1.47
C VAL A 97 -13.94 7.55 1.30
N ASP A 98 -13.48 7.15 0.13
CA ASP A 98 -13.24 5.75 -0.23
C ASP A 98 -11.89 5.23 0.27
N ALA A 99 -10.90 6.12 0.40
CA ALA A 99 -9.56 5.77 0.89
C ALA A 99 -8.92 6.91 1.70
N LEU A 100 -7.91 6.56 2.48
CA LEU A 100 -7.21 7.46 3.40
C LEU A 100 -5.70 7.39 3.16
N GLU A 101 -5.04 8.55 3.14
CA GLU A 101 -3.58 8.65 2.97
C GLU A 101 -2.98 9.62 3.97
N GLY A 102 -1.96 9.18 4.71
CA GLY A 102 -1.25 10.00 5.67
C GLY A 102 -0.48 9.19 6.71
N PRO A 103 0.42 9.84 7.46
CA PRO A 103 1.26 9.17 8.46
C PRO A 103 0.46 8.47 9.55
N TYR A 104 -0.65 9.05 9.99
CA TYR A 104 -1.52 8.44 11.00
C TYR A 104 -2.17 7.14 10.50
N VAL A 105 -2.54 7.07 9.22
CA VAL A 105 -3.08 5.84 8.60
C VAL A 105 -2.01 4.76 8.56
N ALA A 106 -0.79 5.11 8.16
CA ALA A 106 0.34 4.20 8.15
C ALA A 106 0.66 3.67 9.57
N GLU A 107 0.65 4.53 10.58
CA GLU A 107 0.85 4.17 11.97
C GLU A 107 -0.26 3.24 12.49
N LYS A 108 -1.54 3.56 12.24
CA LYS A 108 -2.68 2.69 12.58
C LYS A 108 -2.60 1.33 11.89
N LEU A 109 -2.28 1.29 10.61
CA LEU A 109 -2.08 0.04 9.89
C LEU A 109 -0.90 -0.75 10.46
N THR A 110 0.20 -0.08 10.79
CA THR A 110 1.35 -0.68 11.46
C THR A 110 0.96 -1.20 12.84
N THR A 111 0.20 -0.44 13.63
CA THR A 111 -0.28 -0.86 14.95
C THR A 111 -1.30 -2.00 14.84
N GLN A 112 -2.16 -2.02 13.82
CA GLN A 112 -3.09 -3.13 13.57
C GLN A 112 -2.37 -4.36 13.03
N THR A 113 -1.32 -4.21 12.22
CA THR A 113 -0.44 -5.32 11.84
C THR A 113 0.45 -5.78 12.99
N HIS A 114 0.75 -4.92 13.96
CA HIS A 114 1.38 -5.31 15.22
C HIS A 114 0.41 -6.03 16.18
N SER A 115 -0.90 -5.80 16.11
CA SER A 115 -1.89 -6.61 16.83
C SER A 115 -2.21 -7.95 16.13
N SER A 116 -1.89 -8.10 14.85
CA SER A 116 -1.70 -9.36 14.14
C SER A 116 -0.20 -9.71 14.06
N GLY A 117 0.56 -9.32 15.08
CA GLY A 117 1.96 -9.69 15.23
C GLY A 117 2.08 -11.22 15.21
N TYR A 118 3.06 -11.73 14.45
CA TYR A 118 3.44 -13.11 14.63
C TYR A 118 3.49 -13.39 16.12
N LEU A 119 3.02 -14.55 16.53
CA LEU A 119 3.06 -14.97 17.92
C LEU A 119 4.52 -14.79 18.36
N GLN A 120 4.79 -13.91 19.34
CA GLN A 120 6.16 -13.63 19.81
C GLN A 120 6.93 -14.92 20.11
N SER A 121 6.19 -15.94 20.59
CA SER A 121 6.71 -17.28 20.79
C SER A 121 7.19 -17.95 19.50
N ASN A 122 6.49 -17.81 18.38
CA ASN A 122 6.89 -18.40 17.10
C ASN A 122 8.10 -17.67 16.50
N PHE A 123 8.14 -16.36 16.61
CA PHE A 123 9.30 -15.59 16.17
C PHE A 123 10.56 -15.94 16.97
N PHE A 124 10.46 -16.08 18.29
CA PHE A 124 11.56 -16.50 19.13
C PHE A 124 12.03 -17.91 18.75
N ARG A 125 11.09 -18.85 18.53
CA ARG A 125 11.43 -20.22 18.05
C ARG A 125 12.15 -20.18 16.70
N LEU A 126 11.69 -19.32 15.77
CA LEU A 126 12.33 -19.14 14.47
C LEU A 126 13.76 -18.62 14.62
N MET A 127 13.97 -17.60 15.47
CA MET A 127 15.30 -17.08 15.79
C MET A 127 16.24 -18.19 16.32
N VAL A 128 15.77 -18.98 17.27
CA VAL A 128 16.56 -20.10 17.85
C VAL A 128 16.87 -21.16 16.79
N ALA A 129 15.89 -21.56 15.96
CA ALA A 129 16.08 -22.53 14.89
C ALA A 129 17.11 -22.03 13.85
N MET A 130 17.14 -20.74 13.55
CA MET A 130 18.08 -20.13 12.59
C MET A 130 19.50 -19.93 13.13
N THR A 131 19.73 -19.97 14.46
CA THR A 131 21.06 -19.81 15.06
C THR A 131 21.83 -21.11 15.21
N ARG A 132 21.22 -22.26 14.94
CA ARG A 132 21.94 -23.56 14.96
C ARG A 132 22.98 -23.63 13.85
N ASP A 133 24.03 -24.41 14.07
CA ASP A 133 25.08 -24.67 13.08
C ASP A 133 24.53 -25.36 11.83
N GLU A 134 23.59 -26.30 12.03
CA GLU A 134 22.83 -26.97 10.97
C GLU A 134 21.31 -26.67 11.15
N PRO A 135 20.78 -25.61 10.54
CA PRO A 135 19.35 -25.30 10.65
C PRO A 135 18.49 -26.34 9.94
N ASP A 136 17.47 -26.84 10.62
CA ASP A 136 16.52 -27.79 10.06
C ASP A 136 15.45 -27.04 9.25
N VAL A 137 15.47 -27.24 7.93
CA VAL A 137 14.54 -26.58 6.99
C VAL A 137 13.08 -26.98 7.26
N GLU A 138 12.82 -28.21 7.68
CA GLU A 138 11.46 -28.70 7.96
C GLU A 138 10.91 -28.05 9.23
N GLU A 139 11.73 -27.92 10.27
CA GLU A 139 11.34 -27.20 11.49
C GLU A 139 11.03 -25.70 11.19
N ILE A 140 11.91 -25.05 10.41
CA ILE A 140 11.74 -23.65 10.00
C ILE A 140 10.45 -23.48 9.18
N GLU A 141 10.20 -24.35 8.21
CA GLU A 141 8.97 -24.35 7.42
C GLU A 141 7.72 -24.47 8.30
N GLN A 142 7.74 -25.39 9.27
CA GLN A 142 6.62 -25.57 10.21
C GLN A 142 6.37 -24.33 11.05
N ILE A 143 7.44 -23.73 11.62
CA ILE A 143 7.31 -22.52 12.44
C ILE A 143 6.71 -21.37 11.65
N ILE A 144 7.16 -21.16 10.41
CA ILE A 144 6.66 -20.08 9.55
C ILE A 144 5.22 -20.37 9.09
N SER A 145 4.91 -21.61 8.72
CA SER A 145 3.61 -21.99 8.14
C SER A 145 2.44 -21.87 9.11
N VAL A 146 2.64 -21.97 10.41
CA VAL A 146 1.60 -21.79 11.43
C VAL A 146 1.32 -20.32 11.75
N ASP A 147 2.12 -19.40 11.22
CA ASP A 147 2.00 -17.97 11.45
C ASP A 147 1.72 -17.26 10.13
N ALA A 148 0.48 -16.75 9.97
CA ALA A 148 0.05 -16.11 8.73
C ALA A 148 0.87 -14.87 8.38
N THR A 149 1.35 -14.12 9.38
CA THR A 149 2.15 -12.90 9.18
C THR A 149 3.55 -13.25 8.69
N LEU A 150 4.20 -14.25 9.29
CA LEU A 150 5.50 -14.73 8.83
C LEU A 150 5.40 -15.33 7.43
N THR A 151 4.37 -16.16 7.18
CA THR A 151 4.12 -16.74 5.86
C THR A 151 3.95 -15.66 4.78
N TYR A 152 3.08 -14.68 5.03
CA TYR A 152 2.85 -13.59 4.08
C TYR A 152 4.11 -12.76 3.84
N GLY A 153 4.84 -12.40 4.89
CA GLY A 153 6.08 -11.63 4.81
C GLY A 153 7.15 -12.35 3.98
N LEU A 154 7.34 -13.66 4.21
CA LEU A 154 8.28 -14.48 3.49
C LEU A 154 7.92 -14.62 2.01
N LEU A 155 6.65 -14.94 1.69
CA LEU A 155 6.19 -15.06 0.30
C LEU A 155 6.29 -13.73 -0.45
N ARG A 156 5.98 -12.62 0.20
CA ARG A 156 6.14 -11.28 -0.37
C ARG A 156 7.60 -10.97 -0.70
N MET A 157 8.52 -11.29 0.20
CA MET A 157 9.94 -11.09 -0.02
C MET A 157 10.47 -11.97 -1.15
N ALA A 158 10.17 -13.27 -1.14
CA ALA A 158 10.58 -14.21 -2.18
C ALA A 158 10.06 -13.84 -3.58
N ASN A 159 8.89 -13.19 -3.66
CA ASN A 159 8.30 -12.72 -4.90
C ASN A 159 8.66 -11.26 -5.25
N SER A 160 9.55 -10.62 -4.50
CA SER A 160 9.99 -9.25 -4.80
C SER A 160 10.80 -9.21 -6.11
N CYS A 161 10.91 -8.02 -6.70
CA CYS A 161 11.68 -7.81 -7.94
C CYS A 161 13.14 -8.23 -7.84
N TYR A 162 13.69 -8.39 -6.63
CA TYR A 162 15.07 -8.79 -6.40
C TYR A 162 15.37 -10.21 -6.93
N TYR A 163 14.38 -11.13 -6.85
CA TYR A 163 14.59 -12.52 -7.25
C TYR A 163 14.22 -12.81 -8.72
N ALA A 164 13.64 -11.86 -9.45
CA ALA A 164 13.33 -11.94 -10.89
C ALA A 164 12.83 -13.32 -11.37
N LEU A 165 11.96 -13.95 -10.59
CA LEU A 165 11.54 -15.34 -10.81
C LEU A 165 10.60 -15.45 -12.01
N ARG A 166 10.81 -16.49 -12.85
CA ARG A 166 9.89 -16.83 -13.95
C ARG A 166 8.51 -17.27 -13.47
N HIS A 167 8.42 -17.81 -12.25
CA HIS A 167 7.19 -18.31 -11.65
C HIS A 167 7.04 -17.77 -10.24
N ARG A 168 5.80 -17.44 -9.88
CA ARG A 168 5.49 -16.94 -8.53
C ARG A 168 5.65 -18.06 -7.50
N VAL A 169 6.34 -17.73 -6.41
CA VAL A 169 6.47 -18.58 -5.24
C VAL A 169 5.15 -18.58 -4.46
N THR A 170 4.61 -19.76 -4.16
CA THR A 170 3.29 -19.92 -3.53
C THR A 170 3.32 -20.70 -2.22
N SER A 171 4.46 -21.29 -1.85
CA SER A 171 4.62 -22.04 -0.59
C SER A 171 5.84 -21.59 0.21
N VAL A 172 5.78 -21.79 1.53
CA VAL A 172 6.90 -21.47 2.45
C VAL A 172 8.14 -22.27 2.06
N ARG A 173 8.02 -23.58 1.81
CA ARG A 173 9.14 -24.42 1.37
C ARG A 173 9.79 -23.88 0.09
N GLN A 174 8.98 -23.53 -0.90
CA GLN A 174 9.50 -22.97 -2.16
C GLN A 174 10.21 -21.63 -1.93
N ALA A 175 9.70 -20.77 -1.03
CA ALA A 175 10.34 -19.53 -0.66
C ALA A 175 11.72 -19.76 -0.03
N ILE A 176 11.81 -20.67 0.95
CA ILE A 176 13.07 -21.03 1.63
C ILE A 176 14.09 -21.57 0.61
N MET A 177 13.67 -22.46 -0.27
CA MET A 177 14.55 -23.05 -1.30
C MET A 177 15.03 -22.01 -2.33
N THR A 178 14.17 -21.03 -2.66
CA THR A 178 14.51 -19.98 -3.63
C THR A 178 15.46 -18.95 -3.05
N MET A 179 15.24 -18.52 -1.81
CA MET A 179 16.05 -17.51 -1.13
C MET A 179 17.34 -18.10 -0.56
N GLY A 180 17.29 -19.32 -0.07
CA GLY A 180 18.34 -19.93 0.72
C GLY A 180 18.34 -19.49 2.18
N LEU A 181 19.02 -20.27 3.03
CA LEU A 181 19.06 -20.05 4.48
C LEU A 181 19.75 -18.74 4.88
N SER A 182 20.74 -18.29 4.10
CA SER A 182 21.46 -17.04 4.36
C SER A 182 20.54 -15.84 4.26
N GLU A 183 19.79 -15.72 3.17
CA GLU A 183 18.85 -14.63 2.93
C GLU A 183 17.67 -14.68 3.89
N LEU A 184 17.18 -15.90 4.19
CA LEU A 184 16.15 -16.10 5.20
C LEU A 184 16.62 -15.61 6.58
N ARG A 185 17.87 -15.87 6.96
CA ARG A 185 18.46 -15.40 8.21
C ARG A 185 18.51 -13.86 8.27
N GLN A 186 18.94 -13.22 7.19
CA GLN A 186 18.95 -11.75 7.11
C GLN A 186 17.54 -11.17 7.25
N TRP A 187 16.55 -11.77 6.60
CA TRP A 187 15.17 -11.35 6.71
C TRP A 187 14.65 -11.45 8.16
N VAL A 188 14.93 -12.56 8.85
CA VAL A 188 14.54 -12.74 10.25
C VAL A 188 15.22 -11.69 11.15
N TYR A 189 16.48 -11.37 10.93
CA TYR A 189 17.17 -10.29 11.66
C TYR A 189 16.54 -8.91 11.40
N LEU A 190 16.18 -8.60 10.16
CA LEU A 190 15.49 -7.34 9.85
C LEU A 190 14.13 -7.24 10.53
N LEU A 191 13.38 -8.34 10.61
CA LEU A 191 12.13 -8.39 11.38
C LEU A 191 12.36 -8.14 12.87
N SER A 192 13.45 -8.64 13.46
CA SER A 192 13.77 -8.37 14.87
C SER A 192 14.08 -6.90 15.13
N ALA A 193 14.77 -6.23 14.21
CA ALA A 193 15.12 -4.82 14.32
C ALA A 193 13.93 -3.88 14.13
N SER A 194 12.90 -4.30 13.38
CA SER A 194 11.69 -3.50 13.16
C SER A 194 10.68 -3.60 14.29
N ASN A 195 10.87 -4.48 15.27
CA ASN A 195 10.01 -4.71 16.43
C ASN A 195 10.67 -4.34 17.77
N ALA A 196 11.83 -3.71 17.73
CA ALA A 196 12.50 -3.11 18.88
C ALA A 196 12.21 -1.63 18.95
#